data_3437569fa0df34f95441c884692ae55d
#
_entry.id   3437569fa0df34f95441c884692ae55d
#
_cell.length_a   1.000
_cell.length_b   1.000
_cell.length_c   1.000
_cell.angle_alpha   90.00
_cell.angle_beta   90.00
_cell.angle_gamma   90.00
#
_symmetry.space_group_name_H-M   'P 1'
#
loop_
_entity.id
_entity.type
_entity.pdbx_description
1 polymer ?
#
loop_
_entity_poly.entity_id
_entity_poly.type
_entity_poly.pdbx_seq_one_letter_code
_entity_poly.pdbx_strand_id
1 'polypeptide(L)'
;MANKVKYGLSNCYYAVYDETAGTYGTPVAMPGAVNLSLDQEGDTNKFRADNIDYYVSISNNGYSGDLELALVPDSFRTDVMGETVDSTSGLQYEVADANPKAFALLFQFEGDDHATRHVLYYCKASRPTLASQTTEETIEPVTETINLTATAIIKTVGGASKPLVKAKCKPTDTAYSTFFTAVQLPAAT
;
A
#
# COMPACT_ATOMS: atom_id res chain seq x y z
N MET A 1 6.35 21.40 -15.83
CA MET A 1 6.31 22.13 -14.53
C MET A 1 6.16 21.13 -13.38
N ALA A 2 6.30 21.52 -12.12
CA ALA A 2 5.98 20.63 -10.99
C ALA A 2 4.48 20.78 -10.66
N ASN A 3 3.81 19.67 -10.31
CA ASN A 3 2.43 19.71 -9.83
C ASN A 3 2.28 20.70 -8.66
N LYS A 4 1.24 21.50 -8.70
CA LYS A 4 0.84 22.40 -7.61
C LYS A 4 -0.20 21.76 -6.71
N VAL A 5 -1.01 20.85 -7.24
CA VAL A 5 -2.02 20.09 -6.54
C VAL A 5 -1.94 18.61 -6.91
N LYS A 6 -2.47 17.74 -6.05
CA LYS A 6 -2.70 16.32 -6.30
C LYS A 6 -4.18 16.01 -6.14
N TYR A 7 -4.70 15.18 -7.01
CA TYR A 7 -6.07 14.66 -6.96
C TYR A 7 -6.12 13.36 -7.75
N GLY A 8 -7.24 12.68 -7.74
CA GLY A 8 -7.48 11.49 -8.56
C GLY A 8 -6.56 10.32 -8.15
N LEU A 9 -7.09 9.42 -7.31
CA LEU A 9 -6.48 8.14 -7.04
C LEU A 9 -6.81 7.19 -8.20
N SER A 10 -5.81 6.56 -8.76
CA SER A 10 -5.99 5.62 -9.87
C SER A 10 -4.90 4.56 -9.88
N ASN A 11 -5.07 3.52 -10.72
CA ASN A 11 -4.06 2.50 -10.95
C ASN A 11 -3.51 1.88 -9.65
N CYS A 12 -4.42 1.40 -8.77
CA CYS A 12 -4.01 0.63 -7.60
C CYS A 12 -3.63 -0.80 -7.99
N TYR A 13 -2.49 -1.26 -7.50
CA TYR A 13 -1.96 -2.61 -7.68
C TYR A 13 -1.39 -3.12 -6.36
N TYR A 14 -1.42 -4.43 -6.16
CA TYR A 14 -0.65 -5.08 -5.09
C TYR A 14 0.34 -6.07 -5.69
N ALA A 15 1.44 -6.29 -5.00
CA ALA A 15 2.41 -7.33 -5.34
C ALA A 15 2.80 -8.07 -4.07
N VAL A 16 2.47 -9.35 -3.98
CA VAL A 16 2.77 -10.16 -2.80
C VAL A 16 4.28 -10.21 -2.58
N TYR A 17 4.69 -10.02 -1.33
CA TYR A 17 6.08 -10.13 -0.92
C TYR A 17 6.38 -11.54 -0.40
N ASP A 18 7.36 -12.20 -1.00
CA ASP A 18 7.89 -13.47 -0.50
C ASP A 18 8.97 -13.18 0.53
N GLU A 19 8.66 -13.41 1.80
CA GLU A 19 9.59 -13.17 2.92
C GLU A 19 10.79 -14.10 2.88
N THR A 20 10.66 -15.29 2.26
CA THR A 20 11.76 -16.28 2.16
C THR A 20 12.73 -15.91 1.05
N ALA A 21 12.20 -15.60 -0.13
CA ALA A 21 13.01 -15.21 -1.29
C ALA A 21 13.44 -13.72 -1.21
N GLY A 22 12.78 -12.91 -0.41
CA GLY A 22 13.03 -11.47 -0.32
C GLY A 22 12.66 -10.70 -1.59
N THR A 23 11.71 -11.22 -2.38
CA THR A 23 11.31 -10.68 -3.69
C THR A 23 9.81 -10.42 -3.76
N TYR A 24 9.40 -9.63 -4.74
CA TYR A 24 7.99 -9.36 -4.99
C TYR A 24 7.49 -10.19 -6.17
N GLY A 25 6.24 -10.63 -6.08
CA GLY A 25 5.50 -11.18 -7.21
C GLY A 25 5.18 -10.11 -8.25
N THR A 26 4.57 -10.53 -9.35
CA THR A 26 4.07 -9.60 -10.37
C THR A 26 2.92 -8.76 -9.80
N PRO A 27 2.91 -7.44 -10.00
CA PRO A 27 1.81 -6.59 -9.58
C PRO A 27 0.48 -7.01 -10.21
N VAL A 28 -0.54 -7.14 -9.37
CA VAL A 28 -1.92 -7.47 -9.75
C VAL A 28 -2.80 -6.25 -9.53
N ALA A 29 -3.65 -5.94 -10.50
CA ALA A 29 -4.51 -4.76 -10.43
C ALA A 29 -5.61 -4.89 -9.37
N MET A 30 -5.87 -3.79 -8.65
CA MET A 30 -7.01 -3.60 -7.75
C MET A 30 -7.89 -2.47 -8.29
N PRO A 31 -8.83 -2.79 -9.19
CA PRO A 31 -9.72 -1.78 -9.76
C PRO A 31 -10.73 -1.26 -8.72
N GLY A 32 -11.25 -0.06 -8.96
CA GLY A 32 -12.29 0.52 -8.11
C GLY A 32 -11.77 1.26 -6.88
N ALA A 33 -10.54 1.76 -6.90
CA ALA A 33 -10.01 2.59 -5.81
C ALA A 33 -10.78 3.91 -5.69
N VAL A 34 -11.34 4.15 -4.51
CA VAL A 34 -12.17 5.32 -4.19
C VAL A 34 -11.35 6.33 -3.40
N ASN A 35 -10.71 5.88 -2.32
CA ASN A 35 -9.94 6.74 -1.43
C ASN A 35 -8.72 6.01 -0.86
N LEU A 36 -7.65 6.76 -0.63
CA LEU A 36 -6.47 6.29 0.10
C LEU A 36 -6.05 7.39 1.07
N SER A 37 -6.16 7.09 2.36
CA SER A 37 -5.74 7.98 3.44
C SER A 37 -4.73 7.26 4.31
N LEU A 38 -3.49 7.77 4.35
CA LEU A 38 -2.40 7.18 5.11
C LEU A 38 -1.75 8.25 5.97
N ASP A 39 -1.79 8.05 7.27
CA ASP A 39 -1.15 8.89 8.27
C ASP A 39 0.27 8.42 8.54
N GLN A 40 1.16 9.36 8.79
CA GLN A 40 2.54 9.04 9.14
C GLN A 40 2.61 8.51 10.57
N GLU A 41 3.26 7.37 10.75
CA GLU A 41 3.58 6.80 12.04
C GLU A 41 4.98 7.21 12.47
N GLY A 42 5.14 7.67 13.71
CA GLY A 42 6.43 8.01 14.30
C GLY A 42 6.30 8.84 15.55
N ASP A 43 7.32 8.74 16.40
CA ASP A 43 7.39 9.43 17.67
C ASP A 43 8.37 10.59 17.62
N THR A 44 8.01 11.67 18.28
CA THR A 44 8.93 12.77 18.57
C THR A 44 9.41 12.66 20.01
N ASN A 45 10.65 12.27 20.19
CA ASN A 45 11.28 12.21 21.50
C ASN A 45 12.06 13.49 21.79
N LYS A 46 11.78 14.12 22.91
CA LYS A 46 12.43 15.36 23.38
C LYS A 46 13.23 15.08 24.63
N PHE A 47 14.49 15.38 24.59
CA PHE A 47 15.34 15.41 25.77
C PHE A 47 15.52 16.87 26.24
N ARG A 48 15.13 17.16 27.49
CA ARG A 48 15.20 18.49 28.06
C ARG A 48 16.41 18.62 28.97
N ALA A 49 17.17 19.69 28.81
CA ALA A 49 18.23 20.13 29.68
C ALA A 49 18.17 21.66 29.79
N ASP A 50 18.54 22.22 30.93
CA ASP A 50 18.53 23.67 31.19
C ASP A 50 17.18 24.34 30.93
N ASN A 51 16.04 23.63 31.17
CA ASN A 51 14.67 24.05 30.95
C ASN A 51 14.28 24.29 29.46
N ILE A 52 15.10 23.82 28.52
CA ILE A 52 14.81 23.88 27.09
C ILE A 52 14.79 22.47 26.48
N ASP A 53 14.18 22.32 25.28
CA ASP A 53 14.27 21.10 24.49
C ASP A 53 15.68 21.03 23.88
N TYR A 54 16.62 20.39 24.58
CA TYR A 54 18.04 20.34 24.21
C TYR A 54 18.31 19.41 23.03
N TYR A 55 17.56 18.32 22.92
CA TYR A 55 17.67 17.36 21.84
C TYR A 55 16.28 16.87 21.40
N VAL A 56 16.02 16.86 20.10
CA VAL A 56 14.78 16.35 19.52
C VAL A 56 15.12 15.27 18.51
N SER A 57 14.55 14.08 18.68
CA SER A 57 14.65 12.96 17.74
C SER A 57 13.26 12.63 17.20
N ILE A 58 13.16 12.47 15.88
CA ILE A 58 11.93 12.08 15.18
C ILE A 58 12.18 10.72 14.52
N SER A 59 11.33 9.74 14.85
CA SER A 59 11.35 8.43 14.20
C SER A 59 10.38 8.40 13.02
N ASN A 60 10.67 7.55 12.02
CA ASN A 60 9.78 7.24 10.92
C ASN A 60 9.46 5.74 10.99
N ASN A 61 8.29 5.42 11.53
CA ASN A 61 7.83 4.04 11.72
C ASN A 61 6.95 3.55 10.57
N GLY A 62 6.77 4.38 9.52
CA GLY A 62 5.99 4.06 8.34
C GLY A 62 4.68 4.83 8.26
N TYR A 63 3.64 4.18 7.80
CA TYR A 63 2.32 4.75 7.58
C TYR A 63 1.25 3.76 8.02
N SER A 64 0.14 4.26 8.56
CA SER A 64 -1.10 3.49 8.77
C SER A 64 -2.29 4.26 8.21
N GLY A 65 -3.37 3.55 7.88
CA GLY A 65 -4.59 4.16 7.39
C GLY A 65 -5.41 3.23 6.53
N ASP A 66 -6.20 3.81 5.64
CA ASP A 66 -7.28 3.12 4.97
C ASP A 66 -7.17 3.23 3.45
N LEU A 67 -7.43 2.09 2.78
CA LEU A 67 -7.69 2.02 1.36
C LEU A 67 -9.16 1.62 1.15
N GLU A 68 -9.93 2.50 0.54
CA GLU A 68 -11.33 2.29 0.19
C GLU A 68 -11.43 1.88 -1.28
N LEU A 69 -12.09 0.76 -1.52
CA LEU A 69 -12.35 0.19 -2.84
C LEU A 69 -13.86 0.03 -3.05
N ALA A 70 -14.30 0.11 -4.29
CA ALA A 70 -15.69 -0.22 -4.63
C ALA A 70 -16.02 -1.67 -4.29
N LEU A 71 -15.03 -2.57 -4.49
CA LEU A 71 -15.07 -3.98 -4.09
C LEU A 71 -13.64 -4.48 -3.97
N VAL A 72 -13.32 -5.21 -2.90
CA VAL A 72 -12.01 -5.87 -2.74
C VAL A 72 -11.95 -7.09 -3.67
N PRO A 73 -10.99 -7.17 -4.60
CA PRO A 73 -10.89 -8.30 -5.52
C PRO A 73 -10.66 -9.62 -4.80
N ASP A 74 -11.31 -10.71 -5.27
CA ASP A 74 -11.13 -12.06 -4.73
C ASP A 74 -9.66 -12.53 -4.81
N SER A 75 -8.92 -12.08 -5.84
CA SER A 75 -7.49 -12.34 -5.94
C SER A 75 -6.70 -11.75 -4.77
N PHE A 76 -7.05 -10.55 -4.30
CA PHE A 76 -6.41 -9.96 -3.12
C PHE A 76 -6.75 -10.73 -1.84
N ARG A 77 -8.00 -11.19 -1.71
CA ARG A 77 -8.45 -12.02 -0.58
C ARG A 77 -7.70 -13.35 -0.51
N THR A 78 -7.49 -14.01 -1.65
CA THR A 78 -6.75 -15.28 -1.72
C THR A 78 -5.24 -15.10 -1.58
N ASP A 79 -4.67 -14.13 -2.28
CA ASP A 79 -3.21 -13.96 -2.35
C ASP A 79 -2.62 -13.35 -1.09
N VAL A 80 -3.30 -12.36 -0.51
CA VAL A 80 -2.82 -11.56 0.63
C VAL A 80 -3.48 -11.98 1.92
N MET A 81 -4.82 -12.10 1.96
CA MET A 81 -5.54 -12.36 3.21
C MET A 81 -5.58 -13.83 3.60
N GLY A 82 -5.22 -14.73 2.67
CA GLY A 82 -5.13 -16.17 2.93
C GLY A 82 -6.48 -16.91 2.86
N GLU A 83 -7.49 -16.32 2.20
CA GLU A 83 -8.70 -17.05 1.87
C GLU A 83 -8.39 -18.15 0.85
N THR A 84 -9.15 -19.24 0.91
CA THR A 84 -8.96 -20.42 0.08
C THR A 84 -10.22 -20.70 -0.74
N VAL A 85 -10.03 -21.10 -2.00
CA VAL A 85 -11.13 -21.56 -2.86
C VAL A 85 -11.14 -23.08 -2.90
N ASP A 86 -12.25 -23.68 -2.50
CA ASP A 86 -12.45 -25.12 -2.66
C ASP A 86 -12.61 -25.47 -4.14
N SER A 87 -11.72 -26.29 -4.65
CA SER A 87 -11.68 -26.68 -6.06
C SER A 87 -12.90 -27.52 -6.50
N THR A 88 -13.62 -28.14 -5.56
CA THR A 88 -14.77 -29.00 -5.86
C THR A 88 -16.06 -28.22 -5.90
N SER A 89 -16.29 -27.36 -4.92
CA SER A 89 -17.54 -26.59 -4.78
C SER A 89 -17.44 -25.15 -5.31
N GLY A 90 -16.20 -24.62 -5.50
CA GLY A 90 -15.96 -23.22 -5.83
C GLY A 90 -16.20 -22.26 -4.66
N LEU A 91 -16.46 -22.80 -3.45
CA LEU A 91 -16.69 -22.00 -2.26
C LEU A 91 -15.38 -21.31 -1.82
N GLN A 92 -15.39 -19.99 -1.74
CA GLN A 92 -14.32 -19.23 -1.12
C GLN A 92 -14.57 -19.11 0.37
N TYR A 93 -13.60 -19.50 1.18
CA TYR A 93 -13.72 -19.53 2.63
C TYR A 93 -12.49 -18.95 3.31
N GLU A 94 -12.72 -18.41 4.47
CA GLU A 94 -11.71 -17.83 5.34
C GLU A 94 -11.44 -18.77 6.51
N VAL A 95 -10.16 -18.96 6.83
CA VAL A 95 -9.71 -19.73 7.99
C VAL A 95 -9.26 -18.76 9.07
N ALA A 96 -9.73 -18.97 10.32
CA ALA A 96 -9.51 -18.02 11.41
C ALA A 96 -8.03 -17.83 11.79
N ASP A 97 -7.19 -18.83 11.52
CA ASP A 97 -5.74 -18.84 11.78
C ASP A 97 -4.88 -18.46 10.56
N ALA A 98 -5.51 -18.06 9.46
CA ALA A 98 -4.77 -17.58 8.29
C ALA A 98 -3.99 -16.30 8.62
N ASN A 99 -2.70 -16.31 8.30
CA ASN A 99 -1.84 -15.15 8.45
C ASN A 99 -1.78 -14.36 7.14
N PRO A 100 -2.19 -13.09 7.12
CA PRO A 100 -2.06 -12.24 5.95
C PRO A 100 -0.60 -12.09 5.53
N LYS A 101 -0.35 -12.24 4.23
CA LYS A 101 0.97 -12.04 3.65
C LYS A 101 1.29 -10.54 3.54
N ALA A 102 2.58 -10.23 3.59
CA ALA A 102 3.03 -8.88 3.28
C ALA A 102 2.98 -8.64 1.76
N PHE A 103 2.76 -7.40 1.35
CA PHE A 103 2.69 -7.01 -0.05
C PHE A 103 3.20 -5.59 -0.25
N ALA A 104 3.58 -5.25 -1.50
CA ALA A 104 3.78 -3.87 -1.91
C ALA A 104 2.46 -3.30 -2.46
N LEU A 105 2.12 -2.08 -2.07
CA LEU A 105 0.99 -1.33 -2.62
C LEU A 105 1.53 -0.29 -3.61
N LEU A 106 1.06 -0.36 -4.86
CA LEU A 106 1.40 0.61 -5.91
C LEU A 106 0.13 1.38 -6.28
N PHE A 107 0.27 2.68 -6.46
CA PHE A 107 -0.86 3.53 -6.82
C PHE A 107 -0.40 4.79 -7.53
N GLN A 108 -1.33 5.49 -8.17
CA GLN A 108 -1.08 6.72 -8.91
C GLN A 108 -1.96 7.83 -8.36
N PHE A 109 -1.35 9.00 -8.16
CA PHE A 109 -2.08 10.24 -8.01
C PHE A 109 -1.96 11.05 -9.30
N GLU A 110 -3.10 11.52 -9.75
CA GLU A 110 -3.13 12.53 -10.80
C GLU A 110 -2.61 13.87 -10.25
N GLY A 111 -2.40 14.80 -11.10
CA GLY A 111 -1.96 16.13 -10.75
C GLY A 111 -2.39 17.11 -11.83
N ASP A 112 -2.17 18.38 -11.58
CA ASP A 112 -2.48 19.45 -12.53
C ASP A 112 -1.53 19.50 -13.74
N ASP A 113 -0.36 18.88 -13.65
CA ASP A 113 0.65 18.85 -14.71
C ASP A 113 0.99 17.41 -15.15
N HIS A 114 1.15 16.49 -14.22
CA HIS A 114 1.47 15.10 -14.53
C HIS A 114 1.10 14.13 -13.41
N ALA A 115 0.80 12.89 -13.81
CA ALA A 115 0.53 11.81 -12.86
C ALA A 115 1.83 11.35 -12.18
N THR A 116 1.75 11.10 -10.86
CA THR A 116 2.86 10.54 -10.08
C THR A 116 2.50 9.16 -9.57
N ARG A 117 3.43 8.22 -9.68
CA ARG A 117 3.29 6.85 -9.22
C ARG A 117 4.01 6.66 -7.90
N HIS A 118 3.39 5.91 -7.01
CA HIS A 118 3.86 5.69 -5.66
C HIS A 118 3.90 4.19 -5.36
N VAL A 119 4.84 3.77 -4.54
CA VAL A 119 4.91 2.43 -3.98
C VAL A 119 5.19 2.50 -2.48
N LEU A 120 4.46 1.69 -1.71
CA LEU A 120 4.75 1.33 -0.34
C LEU A 120 5.29 -0.09 -0.36
N TYR A 121 6.48 -0.31 0.17
CA TYR A 121 7.21 -1.55 -0.06
C TYR A 121 6.74 -2.73 0.80
N TYR A 122 6.34 -2.49 2.03
CA TYR A 122 5.96 -3.56 2.94
C TYR A 122 4.70 -3.18 3.69
N CYS A 123 3.56 -3.62 3.15
CA CYS A 123 2.25 -3.41 3.70
C CYS A 123 1.70 -4.70 4.28
N LYS A 124 0.95 -4.59 5.36
CA LYS A 124 0.04 -5.61 5.86
C LYS A 124 -1.37 -5.03 5.91
N ALA A 125 -2.35 -5.85 5.55
CA ALA A 125 -3.75 -5.47 5.53
C ALA A 125 -4.52 -6.24 6.60
N SER A 126 -5.48 -5.56 7.24
CA SER A 126 -6.53 -6.22 8.01
C SER A 126 -7.69 -6.63 7.10
N ARG A 127 -8.55 -7.51 7.59
CA ARG A 127 -9.75 -7.95 6.88
C ARG A 127 -10.69 -6.77 6.65
N PRO A 128 -11.32 -6.66 5.46
CA PRO A 128 -12.29 -5.61 5.18
C PRO A 128 -13.57 -5.83 5.97
N THR A 129 -14.28 -4.74 6.23
CA THR A 129 -15.62 -4.80 6.81
C THR A 129 -16.60 -5.34 5.78
N LEU A 130 -17.44 -6.28 6.18
CA LEU A 130 -18.56 -6.76 5.37
C LEU A 130 -19.78 -5.89 5.66
N ALA A 131 -20.23 -5.13 4.68
CA ALA A 131 -21.41 -4.28 4.78
C ALA A 131 -22.19 -4.30 3.46
N SER A 132 -23.51 -4.25 3.55
CA SER A 132 -24.39 -4.04 2.43
C SER A 132 -25.68 -3.39 2.93
N GLN A 133 -26.43 -2.75 2.04
CA GLN A 133 -27.72 -2.17 2.33
C GLN A 133 -28.78 -2.62 1.32
N THR A 134 -30.04 -2.55 1.70
CA THR A 134 -31.14 -2.88 0.79
C THR A 134 -31.26 -1.83 -0.29
N THR A 135 -31.73 -2.23 -1.48
CA THR A 135 -31.98 -1.29 -2.58
C THR A 135 -33.23 -0.47 -2.27
N GLU A 136 -33.10 0.86 -2.35
CA GLU A 136 -34.18 1.83 -2.29
C GLU A 136 -34.52 2.35 -3.70
N GLU A 137 -35.23 3.47 -3.82
CA GLU A 137 -35.52 4.12 -5.11
C GLU A 137 -34.26 4.54 -5.87
N THR A 138 -33.19 4.88 -5.12
CA THR A 138 -31.87 5.19 -5.66
C THR A 138 -30.87 4.12 -5.21
N ILE A 139 -30.07 3.60 -6.13
CA ILE A 139 -29.00 2.64 -5.81
C ILE A 139 -27.79 3.42 -5.32
N GLU A 140 -27.42 3.23 -4.05
CA GLU A 140 -26.20 3.75 -3.46
C GLU A 140 -25.20 2.60 -3.27
N PRO A 141 -24.12 2.54 -4.04
CA PRO A 141 -23.08 1.51 -3.87
C PRO A 141 -22.42 1.63 -2.49
N VAL A 142 -22.24 0.50 -1.82
CA VAL A 142 -21.45 0.40 -0.59
C VAL A 142 -20.04 0.03 -0.94
N THR A 143 -19.05 0.74 -0.37
CA THR A 143 -17.62 0.49 -0.56
C THR A 143 -17.06 -0.41 0.54
N GLU A 144 -15.94 -1.05 0.26
CA GLU A 144 -15.18 -1.85 1.23
C GLU A 144 -13.89 -1.12 1.60
N THR A 145 -13.59 -1.10 2.90
CA THR A 145 -12.38 -0.46 3.43
C THR A 145 -11.41 -1.49 3.99
N ILE A 146 -10.16 -1.39 3.56
CA ILE A 146 -9.04 -2.19 4.04
C ILE A 146 -8.16 -1.30 4.90
N ASN A 147 -7.96 -1.62 6.18
CA ASN A 147 -6.96 -0.97 6.99
C ASN A 147 -5.56 -1.49 6.63
N LEU A 148 -4.63 -0.57 6.41
CA LEU A 148 -3.27 -0.82 5.98
C LEU A 148 -2.26 -0.33 7.00
N THR A 149 -1.23 -1.13 7.22
CA THR A 149 -0.01 -0.67 7.90
C THR A 149 1.17 -0.90 6.97
N ALA A 150 1.91 0.16 6.67
CA ALA A 150 3.08 0.13 5.81
C ALA A 150 4.33 0.43 6.64
N THR A 151 5.26 -0.52 6.70
CA THR A 151 6.49 -0.41 7.46
C THR A 151 7.73 -0.46 6.57
N ALA A 152 8.91 -0.30 7.15
CA ALA A 152 10.16 -0.35 6.41
C ALA A 152 10.56 -1.79 6.06
N ILE A 153 11.13 -1.96 4.87
CA ILE A 153 11.84 -3.16 4.46
C ILE A 153 13.32 -2.85 4.24
N ILE A 154 14.19 -3.73 4.68
CA ILE A 154 15.64 -3.56 4.49
C ILE A 154 16.04 -4.02 3.09
N LYS A 155 16.61 -3.13 2.30
CA LYS A 155 17.14 -3.42 0.97
C LYS A 155 18.51 -2.76 0.77
N THR A 156 19.34 -3.34 -0.09
CA THR A 156 20.61 -2.71 -0.49
C THR A 156 20.34 -1.59 -1.49
N VAL A 157 20.81 -0.39 -1.18
CA VAL A 157 20.67 0.81 -2.00
C VAL A 157 21.98 1.59 -1.99
N GLY A 158 22.59 1.78 -3.17
CA GLY A 158 23.88 2.46 -3.27
C GLY A 158 24.98 1.77 -2.47
N GLY A 159 25.02 0.43 -2.49
CA GLY A 159 26.00 -0.37 -1.74
C GLY A 159 25.77 -0.45 -0.23
N ALA A 160 24.73 0.15 0.32
CA ALA A 160 24.43 0.13 1.75
C ALA A 160 23.05 -0.45 2.04
N SER A 161 22.93 -1.14 3.18
CA SER A 161 21.64 -1.64 3.68
C SER A 161 20.80 -0.50 4.24
N LYS A 162 19.63 -0.24 3.65
CA LYS A 162 18.75 0.87 4.03
C LYS A 162 17.33 0.41 4.28
N PRO A 163 16.64 0.93 5.31
CA PRO A 163 15.21 0.72 5.51
C PRO A 163 14.42 1.58 4.54
N LEU A 164 13.68 0.95 3.63
CA LEU A 164 12.82 1.61 2.64
C LEU A 164 11.36 1.48 3.07
N VAL A 165 10.64 2.59 3.11
CA VAL A 165 9.19 2.61 3.38
C VAL A 165 8.42 2.83 2.09
N LYS A 166 8.76 3.90 1.35
CA LYS A 166 8.06 4.29 0.12
C LYS A 166 9.01 4.85 -0.93
N ALA A 167 8.57 4.81 -2.18
CA ALA A 167 9.15 5.58 -3.27
C ALA A 167 8.07 6.23 -4.13
N LYS A 168 8.48 7.19 -4.94
CA LYS A 168 7.63 7.83 -5.96
C LYS A 168 8.39 7.95 -7.26
N CYS A 169 7.65 7.92 -8.36
CA CYS A 169 8.18 8.00 -9.71
C CYS A 169 7.39 9.04 -10.52
N LYS A 170 8.08 9.85 -11.30
CA LYS A 170 7.51 10.85 -12.20
C LYS A 170 7.60 10.37 -13.64
N PRO A 171 6.83 10.94 -14.60
CA PRO A 171 6.89 10.56 -16.01
C PRO A 171 8.27 10.69 -16.67
N THR A 172 9.15 11.56 -16.12
CA THR A 172 10.51 11.75 -16.60
C THR A 172 11.48 10.66 -16.18
N ASP A 173 11.09 9.81 -15.22
CA ASP A 173 11.96 8.81 -14.63
C ASP A 173 11.92 7.52 -15.46
N THR A 174 13.04 6.86 -15.63
CA THR A 174 13.17 5.64 -16.46
C THR A 174 12.29 4.50 -15.97
N ALA A 175 12.06 4.39 -14.66
CA ALA A 175 11.22 3.38 -14.04
C ALA A 175 9.71 3.60 -14.27
N TYR A 176 9.30 4.76 -14.80
CA TYR A 176 7.88 5.10 -14.92
C TYR A 176 7.12 4.14 -15.82
N SER A 177 7.64 3.79 -16.99
CA SER A 177 6.96 2.93 -17.95
C SER A 177 6.71 1.52 -17.41
N THR A 178 7.61 1.00 -16.58
CA THR A 178 7.55 -0.37 -16.01
C THR A 178 7.03 -0.41 -14.58
N PHE A 179 6.55 0.71 -14.04
CA PHE A 179 6.23 0.83 -12.62
C PHE A 179 5.16 -0.15 -12.13
N PHE A 180 4.18 -0.45 -12.97
CA PHE A 180 3.10 -1.39 -12.65
C PHE A 180 3.32 -2.81 -13.21
N THR A 181 4.44 -3.07 -13.88
CA THR A 181 4.80 -4.42 -14.33
C THR A 181 5.71 -5.16 -13.38
N ALA A 182 6.46 -4.41 -12.57
CA ALA A 182 7.31 -4.95 -11.50
C ALA A 182 7.50 -3.89 -10.40
N VAL A 183 7.65 -4.33 -9.16
CA VAL A 183 7.95 -3.42 -8.05
C VAL A 183 9.34 -2.82 -8.24
N GLN A 184 9.39 -1.50 -8.42
CA GLN A 184 10.63 -0.78 -8.66
C GLN A 184 11.37 -0.53 -7.34
N LEU A 185 12.60 -0.98 -7.24
CA LEU A 185 13.50 -0.71 -6.12
C LEU A 185 14.57 0.29 -6.56
N PRO A 186 15.07 1.14 -5.65
CA PRO A 186 16.24 1.96 -5.94
C PRO A 186 17.44 1.08 -6.30
N ALA A 187 18.36 1.59 -7.13
CA ALA A 187 19.54 0.85 -7.56
C ALA A 187 20.36 0.34 -6.38
N ALA A 188 20.83 -0.91 -6.47
CA ALA A 188 21.66 -1.52 -5.44
C ALA A 188 23.11 -0.99 -5.45
N THR A 189 23.56 -0.44 -6.59
CA THR A 189 24.91 0.15 -6.81
C THR A 189 24.85 1.67 -6.89
#